data_dc70f08e6d71ae1deb49cffc14693558
#
_entry.id   dc70f08e6d71ae1deb49cffc14693558
#
_cell.length_a   1.000
_cell.length_b   1.000
_cell.length_c   1.000
_cell.angle_alpha   90.00
_cell.angle_beta   90.00
_cell.angle_gamma   90.00
#
_symmetry.space_group_name_H-M   'P 1'
#
loop_
_entity.id
_entity.type
_entity.pdbx_description
1 polymer ?
#
loop_
_entity_poly.entity_id
_entity_poly.type
_entity_poly.pdbx_seq_one_letter_code
_entity_poly.pdbx_strand_id
1 'polypeptide(L)'
;GYLYTVAGFDIYASWLIVAIVIAFLIMMINIIGAKTAAILQTVLTCIIGGAGILLIIASVINGTVDNLDGQMFAGSSAGLNVKAIIGVAALSPFYFIGFDVIPQAAEEINVPAKKIGSILILSVVLAVVFYALVIVAVGLVMSPQTIVDSEQATGLVTADAMAAAFNTKIMAKVIIVGGMC
;
A
#
# COMPACT_ATOMS: atom_id res chain seq x y z
N GLY A 1 7.37 14.91 23.72
CA GLY A 1 6.48 16.00 24.09
C GLY A 1 5.78 16.59 22.87
N TYR A 2 4.58 17.09 23.07
CA TYR A 2 3.83 17.87 22.09
C TYR A 2 4.59 19.14 21.72
N LEU A 3 4.61 19.51 20.45
CA LEU A 3 5.25 20.74 19.97
C LEU A 3 4.22 21.76 19.50
N TYR A 4 3.44 21.43 18.49
CA TYR A 4 2.44 22.30 17.88
C TYR A 4 1.47 21.49 17.00
N THR A 5 0.39 22.15 16.56
CA THR A 5 -0.62 21.56 15.66
C THR A 5 -0.53 22.21 14.28
N VAL A 6 -0.49 21.41 13.22
CA VAL A 6 -0.53 21.87 11.82
C VAL A 6 -1.70 21.21 11.11
N ALA A 7 -2.55 22.01 10.49
CA ALA A 7 -3.71 21.55 9.73
C ALA A 7 -4.61 20.54 10.49
N GLY A 8 -4.71 20.70 11.83
CA GLY A 8 -5.52 19.81 12.68
C GLY A 8 -4.78 18.55 13.19
N PHE A 9 -3.50 18.38 12.85
CA PHE A 9 -2.68 17.26 13.33
C PHE A 9 -1.68 17.72 14.38
N ASP A 10 -1.65 17.02 15.50
CA ASP A 10 -0.71 17.26 16.59
C ASP A 10 0.68 16.73 16.26
N ILE A 11 1.69 17.59 16.33
CA ILE A 11 3.08 17.23 16.06
C ILE A 11 3.82 17.01 17.37
N TYR A 12 4.41 15.84 17.51
CA TYR A 12 5.21 15.44 18.65
C TYR A 12 6.71 15.47 18.33
N ALA A 13 7.52 15.92 19.27
CA ALA A 13 8.98 16.01 19.11
C ALA A 13 9.61 14.67 18.70
N SER A 14 9.13 13.56 19.26
CA SER A 14 9.60 12.21 18.90
C SER A 14 9.38 11.88 17.43
N TRP A 15 8.22 12.23 16.89
CA TRP A 15 7.89 11.98 15.48
C TRP A 15 8.76 12.83 14.54
N LEU A 16 8.93 14.10 14.91
CA LEU A 16 9.77 15.02 14.14
C LEU A 16 11.23 14.57 14.10
N ILE A 17 11.78 14.12 15.23
CA ILE A 17 13.15 13.62 15.31
C ILE A 17 13.30 12.37 14.43
N VAL A 18 12.38 11.41 14.53
CA VAL A 18 12.40 10.19 13.69
C VAL A 18 12.32 10.55 12.20
N ALA A 19 11.42 11.46 11.83
CA ALA A 19 11.29 11.91 10.44
C ALA A 19 12.59 12.55 9.90
N ILE A 20 13.22 13.42 10.70
CA ILE A 20 14.48 14.08 10.34
C ILE A 20 15.61 13.05 10.19
N VAL A 21 15.71 12.08 11.12
CA VAL A 21 16.73 11.02 11.06
C VAL A 21 16.54 10.17 9.81
N ILE A 22 15.30 9.75 9.51
CA ILE A 22 15.00 8.97 8.31
C ILE A 22 15.32 9.79 7.04
N ALA A 23 14.90 11.05 6.97
CA ALA A 23 15.20 11.92 5.83
C ALA A 23 16.71 12.09 5.62
N PHE A 24 17.47 12.25 6.70
CA PHE A 24 18.93 12.32 6.65
C PHE A 24 19.56 11.01 6.15
N LEU A 25 19.08 9.86 6.61
CA LEU A 25 19.54 8.55 6.14
C LEU A 25 19.27 8.34 4.66
N ILE A 26 18.06 8.69 4.20
CA ILE A 26 17.69 8.60 2.77
C ILE A 26 18.59 9.53 1.94
N MET A 27 18.84 10.76 2.41
CA MET A 27 19.74 11.70 1.75
C MET A 27 21.16 11.10 1.64
N MET A 28 21.70 10.51 2.72
CA MET A 28 23.01 9.88 2.72
C MET A 28 23.07 8.72 1.71
N ILE A 29 22.04 7.88 1.65
CA ILE A 29 21.99 6.76 0.70
C ILE A 29 22.01 7.28 -0.75
N ASN A 30 21.27 8.34 -1.04
CA ASN A 30 21.26 8.95 -2.38
C ASN A 30 22.62 9.57 -2.75
N ILE A 31 23.35 10.16 -1.80
CA ILE A 31 24.70 10.69 -2.02
C ILE A 31 25.71 9.55 -2.32
N ILE A 32 25.55 8.39 -1.69
CA ILE A 32 26.41 7.21 -1.94
C ILE A 32 26.24 6.70 -3.38
N GLY A 33 25.08 6.87 -3.97
CA GLY A 33 24.82 6.63 -5.38
C GLY A 33 23.57 5.82 -5.69
N ALA A 34 23.06 5.97 -6.89
CA ALA A 34 21.83 5.37 -7.39
C ALA A 34 21.78 3.84 -7.24
N LYS A 35 22.94 3.16 -7.37
CA LYS A 35 22.99 1.70 -7.19
C LYS A 35 22.61 1.26 -5.78
N THR A 36 23.08 1.96 -4.75
CA THR A 36 22.78 1.65 -3.34
C THR A 36 21.31 1.94 -3.03
N ALA A 37 20.79 3.06 -3.53
CA ALA A 37 19.37 3.41 -3.42
C ALA A 37 18.48 2.35 -4.07
N ALA A 38 18.83 1.87 -5.28
CA ALA A 38 18.09 0.84 -5.99
C ALA A 38 18.09 -0.51 -5.26
N ILE A 39 19.21 -0.91 -4.66
CA ILE A 39 19.28 -2.14 -3.85
C ILE A 39 18.36 -2.03 -2.63
N LEU A 40 18.43 -0.91 -1.90
CA LEU A 40 17.55 -0.66 -0.76
C LEU A 40 16.09 -0.74 -1.18
N GLN A 41 15.70 0.00 -2.23
CA GLN A 41 14.33 -0.01 -2.76
C GLN A 41 13.87 -1.42 -3.13
N THR A 42 14.74 -2.23 -3.75
CA THR A 42 14.43 -3.62 -4.09
C THR A 42 14.12 -4.44 -2.84
N VAL A 43 14.94 -4.31 -1.78
CA VAL A 43 14.72 -5.01 -0.51
C VAL A 43 13.39 -4.60 0.11
N LEU A 44 13.10 -3.30 0.18
CA LEU A 44 11.86 -2.77 0.73
C LEU A 44 10.64 -3.26 -0.07
N THR A 45 10.72 -3.24 -1.40
CA THR A 45 9.67 -3.75 -2.28
C THR A 45 9.43 -5.25 -2.07
N CYS A 46 10.48 -6.05 -1.89
CA CYS A 46 10.35 -7.48 -1.56
C CYS A 46 9.68 -7.71 -0.21
N ILE A 47 9.95 -6.86 0.79
CA ILE A 47 9.31 -6.94 2.11
C ILE A 47 7.82 -6.63 2.00
N ILE A 48 7.45 -5.53 1.36
CA ILE A 48 6.05 -5.12 1.16
C ILE A 48 5.30 -6.16 0.31
N GLY A 49 5.89 -6.55 -0.82
CA GLY A 49 5.31 -7.55 -1.72
C GLY A 49 5.15 -8.90 -1.03
N GLY A 50 6.14 -9.33 -0.26
CA GLY A 50 6.09 -10.56 0.54
C GLY A 50 4.99 -10.52 1.59
N ALA A 51 4.84 -9.42 2.32
CA ALA A 51 3.77 -9.24 3.29
C ALA A 51 2.38 -9.27 2.62
N GLY A 52 2.22 -8.63 1.45
CA GLY A 52 0.98 -8.68 0.68
C GLY A 52 0.66 -10.08 0.14
N ILE A 53 1.66 -10.80 -0.35
CA ILE A 53 1.48 -12.20 -0.79
C ILE A 53 1.08 -13.09 0.38
N LEU A 54 1.67 -12.92 1.56
CA LEU A 54 1.27 -13.64 2.76
C LEU A 54 -0.19 -13.36 3.13
N LEU A 55 -0.63 -12.10 3.06
CA LEU A 55 -2.03 -11.75 3.27
C LEU A 55 -2.94 -12.44 2.27
N ILE A 56 -2.61 -12.41 0.98
CA ILE A 56 -3.41 -13.06 -0.08
C ILE A 56 -3.53 -14.55 0.19
N ILE A 57 -2.42 -15.24 0.46
CA ILE A 57 -2.43 -16.70 0.73
C ILE A 57 -3.25 -16.99 1.98
N ALA A 58 -3.03 -16.27 3.07
CA ALA A 58 -3.78 -16.50 4.32
C ALA A 58 -5.28 -16.24 4.17
N SER A 59 -5.64 -15.21 3.39
CA SER A 59 -7.04 -14.87 3.14
C SER A 59 -7.74 -15.91 2.26
N VAL A 60 -7.05 -16.51 1.31
CA VAL A 60 -7.61 -17.62 0.51
C VAL A 60 -7.82 -18.89 1.35
N ILE A 61 -6.94 -19.15 2.33
CA ILE A 61 -7.02 -20.34 3.18
C ILE A 61 -8.06 -20.17 4.30
N ASN A 62 -8.09 -19.02 4.93
CA ASN A 62 -8.87 -18.77 6.16
C ASN A 62 -10.07 -17.83 5.96
N GLY A 63 -10.18 -17.20 4.80
CA GLY A 63 -11.28 -16.31 4.45
C GLY A 63 -12.53 -17.08 4.01
N THR A 64 -13.64 -16.35 3.91
CA THR A 64 -14.91 -16.87 3.41
C THR A 64 -15.47 -15.96 2.34
N VAL A 65 -16.06 -16.57 1.31
CA VAL A 65 -16.76 -15.86 0.23
C VAL A 65 -18.01 -15.15 0.75
N ASP A 66 -18.58 -15.63 1.88
CA ASP A 66 -19.75 -15.03 2.50
C ASP A 66 -19.53 -13.56 2.90
N ASN A 67 -18.28 -13.17 3.18
CA ASN A 67 -17.92 -11.78 3.43
C ASN A 67 -18.08 -10.87 2.20
N LEU A 68 -18.07 -11.44 0.99
CA LEU A 68 -18.28 -10.73 -0.26
C LEU A 68 -19.76 -10.68 -0.65
N ASP A 69 -20.62 -11.48 0.01
CA ASP A 69 -22.05 -11.50 -0.25
C ASP A 69 -22.75 -10.30 0.43
N GLY A 70 -23.61 -9.66 -0.30
CA GLY A 70 -24.70 -8.80 0.19
C GLY A 70 -24.49 -7.31 0.03
N GLN A 71 -23.34 -6.71 0.22
CA GLN A 71 -23.17 -5.25 0.08
C GLN A 71 -21.82 -4.86 -0.57
N MET A 72 -21.56 -5.41 -1.74
CA MET A 72 -20.38 -4.99 -2.53
C MET A 72 -20.43 -3.51 -2.93
N PHE A 73 -21.62 -2.90 -2.93
CA PHE A 73 -21.80 -1.51 -3.35
C PHE A 73 -22.53 -0.72 -2.26
N ALA A 74 -22.02 0.46 -1.98
CA ALA A 74 -22.56 1.37 -0.95
C ALA A 74 -23.95 1.93 -1.26
N GLY A 75 -24.50 1.68 -2.44
CA GLY A 75 -25.76 2.24 -2.91
C GLY A 75 -26.83 1.21 -3.18
N SER A 76 -28.08 1.53 -2.82
CA SER A 76 -29.26 0.73 -3.14
C SER A 76 -29.75 0.92 -4.59
N SER A 77 -29.16 1.83 -5.36
CA SER A 77 -29.52 2.11 -6.75
C SER A 77 -28.30 2.12 -7.66
N ALA A 78 -28.51 1.81 -8.96
CA ALA A 78 -27.46 1.82 -9.97
C ALA A 78 -26.70 3.17 -10.05
N GLY A 79 -27.41 4.28 -9.89
CA GLY A 79 -26.82 5.62 -9.92
C GLY A 79 -25.88 5.90 -8.76
N LEU A 80 -26.20 5.43 -7.54
CA LEU A 80 -25.32 5.56 -6.37
C LEU A 80 -24.08 4.68 -6.50
N ASN A 81 -24.23 3.49 -7.08
CA ASN A 81 -23.11 2.59 -7.33
C ASN A 81 -22.12 3.15 -8.36
N VAL A 82 -22.63 3.74 -9.45
CA VAL A 82 -21.80 4.44 -10.45
C VAL A 82 -21.06 5.62 -9.83
N LYS A 83 -21.71 6.42 -8.98
CA LYS A 83 -21.07 7.53 -8.27
C LYS A 83 -19.94 7.04 -7.35
N ALA A 84 -20.14 5.94 -6.62
CA ALA A 84 -19.12 5.33 -5.77
C ALA A 84 -17.92 4.84 -6.60
N ILE A 85 -18.17 4.16 -7.72
CA ILE A 85 -17.12 3.69 -8.63
C ILE A 85 -16.30 4.86 -9.18
N ILE A 86 -16.98 5.93 -9.66
CA ILE A 86 -16.30 7.13 -10.16
C ILE A 86 -15.48 7.80 -9.05
N GLY A 87 -16.00 7.86 -7.81
CA GLY A 87 -15.28 8.40 -6.66
C GLY A 87 -13.96 7.65 -6.39
N VAL A 88 -13.99 6.32 -6.38
CA VAL A 88 -12.78 5.49 -6.23
C VAL A 88 -11.86 5.66 -7.44
N ALA A 89 -12.41 5.67 -8.67
CA ALA A 89 -11.62 5.87 -9.89
C ALA A 89 -10.92 7.24 -9.91
N ALA A 90 -11.52 8.28 -9.37
CA ALA A 90 -10.90 9.61 -9.26
C ALA A 90 -9.70 9.64 -8.31
N LEU A 91 -9.66 8.75 -7.31
CA LEU A 91 -8.53 8.59 -6.38
C LEU A 91 -7.43 7.68 -6.93
N SER A 92 -7.75 6.83 -7.90
CA SER A 92 -6.82 5.81 -8.42
C SER A 92 -5.49 6.37 -8.96
N PRO A 93 -5.40 7.59 -9.56
CA PRO A 93 -4.11 8.14 -10.00
C PRO A 93 -3.07 8.26 -8.88
N PHE A 94 -3.52 8.46 -7.62
CA PHE A 94 -2.61 8.53 -6.47
C PHE A 94 -1.88 7.21 -6.21
N TYR A 95 -2.50 6.08 -6.54
CA TYR A 95 -1.88 4.75 -6.37
C TYR A 95 -0.83 4.42 -7.43
N PHE A 96 -0.79 5.21 -8.51
CA PHE A 96 0.16 5.06 -9.60
C PHE A 96 1.23 6.15 -9.62
N ILE A 97 1.29 7.01 -8.61
CA ILE A 97 2.37 8.00 -8.46
C ILE A 97 3.71 7.25 -8.36
N GLY A 98 4.68 7.68 -9.17
CA GLY A 98 6.02 7.10 -9.19
C GLY A 98 6.34 6.26 -10.43
N PHE A 99 5.36 5.88 -11.26
CA PHE A 99 5.66 5.20 -12.53
C PHE A 99 6.48 6.08 -13.50
N ASP A 100 6.33 7.38 -13.38
CA ASP A 100 7.05 8.40 -14.14
C ASP A 100 8.53 8.52 -13.76
N VAL A 101 8.94 7.98 -12.60
CA VAL A 101 10.35 7.92 -12.19
C VAL A 101 11.17 7.00 -13.11
N ILE A 102 10.56 5.96 -13.67
CA ILE A 102 11.25 5.02 -14.57
C ILE A 102 11.82 5.72 -15.82
N PRO A 103 11.06 6.53 -16.58
CA PRO A 103 11.62 7.32 -17.68
C PRO A 103 12.64 8.37 -17.24
N GLN A 104 12.45 8.98 -16.05
CA GLN A 104 13.38 9.99 -15.52
C GLN A 104 14.74 9.37 -15.17
N ALA A 105 14.74 8.15 -14.61
CA ALA A 105 15.95 7.41 -14.30
C ALA A 105 16.55 6.65 -15.51
N ALA A 106 15.97 6.80 -16.71
CA ALA A 106 16.35 6.02 -17.88
C ALA A 106 17.83 6.21 -18.28
N GLU A 107 18.42 7.37 -18.00
CA GLU A 107 19.83 7.66 -18.28
C GLU A 107 20.79 6.95 -17.31
N GLU A 108 20.31 6.61 -16.12
CA GLU A 108 21.11 5.92 -15.09
C GLU A 108 20.98 4.39 -15.14
N ILE A 109 20.00 3.89 -15.92
CA ILE A 109 19.68 2.46 -16.00
C ILE A 109 20.43 1.83 -17.20
N ASN A 110 21.19 0.77 -16.95
CA ASN A 110 21.85 -0.04 -17.98
C ASN A 110 20.87 -0.95 -18.75
N VAL A 111 19.80 -0.34 -19.29
CA VAL A 111 18.77 -1.04 -20.06
C VAL A 111 18.60 -0.33 -21.42
N PRO A 112 18.54 -1.08 -22.54
CA PRO A 112 18.29 -0.47 -23.83
C PRO A 112 16.98 0.33 -23.85
N ALA A 113 17.00 1.55 -24.36
CA ALA A 113 15.85 2.47 -24.39
C ALA A 113 14.57 1.82 -24.95
N LYS A 114 14.70 0.92 -25.91
CA LYS A 114 13.58 0.15 -26.50
C LYS A 114 12.85 -0.75 -25.49
N LYS A 115 13.50 -1.14 -24.38
CA LYS A 115 12.92 -2.01 -23.36
C LYS A 115 12.26 -1.23 -22.23
N ILE A 116 12.55 0.05 -22.07
CA ILE A 116 12.02 0.89 -20.98
C ILE A 116 10.49 0.92 -21.02
N GLY A 117 9.90 1.12 -22.19
CA GLY A 117 8.44 1.11 -22.34
C GLY A 117 7.78 -0.21 -21.94
N SER A 118 8.37 -1.35 -22.30
CA SER A 118 7.86 -2.67 -21.90
C SER A 118 7.97 -2.90 -20.40
N ILE A 119 9.05 -2.46 -19.76
CA ILE A 119 9.25 -2.55 -18.32
C ILE A 119 8.21 -1.69 -17.58
N LEU A 120 7.96 -0.48 -18.07
CA LEU A 120 6.96 0.42 -17.53
C LEU A 120 5.56 -0.22 -17.55
N ILE A 121 5.14 -0.73 -18.72
CA ILE A 121 3.83 -1.40 -18.88
C ILE A 121 3.74 -2.59 -17.93
N LEU A 122 4.79 -3.43 -17.90
CA LEU A 122 4.80 -4.61 -17.00
C LEU A 122 4.68 -4.19 -15.54
N SER A 123 5.39 -3.15 -15.11
CA SER A 123 5.33 -2.65 -13.72
C SER A 123 3.93 -2.18 -13.35
N VAL A 124 3.26 -1.43 -14.24
CA VAL A 124 1.89 -0.97 -14.02
C VAL A 124 0.92 -2.14 -13.95
N VAL A 125 1.01 -3.10 -14.88
CA VAL A 125 0.14 -4.29 -14.87
C VAL A 125 0.33 -5.11 -13.59
N LEU A 126 1.58 -5.34 -13.18
CA LEU A 126 1.87 -6.06 -11.93
C LEU A 126 1.31 -5.32 -10.71
N ALA A 127 1.43 -4.00 -10.65
CA ALA A 127 0.86 -3.19 -9.57
C ALA A 127 -0.68 -3.31 -9.53
N VAL A 128 -1.35 -3.18 -10.69
CA VAL A 128 -2.82 -3.33 -10.77
C VAL A 128 -3.26 -4.70 -10.27
N VAL A 129 -2.61 -5.77 -10.74
CA VAL A 129 -2.93 -7.15 -10.32
C VAL A 129 -2.70 -7.31 -8.81
N PHE A 130 -1.58 -6.82 -8.31
CA PHE A 130 -1.26 -6.90 -6.89
C PHE A 130 -2.30 -6.17 -6.02
N TYR A 131 -2.65 -4.93 -6.36
CA TYR A 131 -3.68 -4.17 -5.63
C TYR A 131 -5.05 -4.85 -5.69
N ALA A 132 -5.46 -5.35 -6.85
CA ALA A 132 -6.73 -6.08 -6.99
C ALA A 132 -6.75 -7.32 -6.10
N LEU A 133 -5.66 -8.10 -6.07
CA LEU A 133 -5.57 -9.28 -5.23
C LEU A 133 -5.59 -8.93 -3.72
N VAL A 134 -4.92 -7.87 -3.31
CA VAL A 134 -4.95 -7.40 -1.90
C VAL A 134 -6.36 -6.95 -1.51
N ILE A 135 -7.06 -6.21 -2.37
CA ILE A 135 -8.45 -5.78 -2.10
C ILE A 135 -9.37 -6.99 -1.94
N VAL A 136 -9.28 -7.97 -2.84
CA VAL A 136 -10.05 -9.21 -2.73
C VAL A 136 -9.68 -9.97 -1.46
N ALA A 137 -8.40 -10.08 -1.12
CA ALA A 137 -7.92 -10.74 0.08
C ALA A 137 -8.50 -10.13 1.36
N VAL A 138 -8.52 -8.79 1.45
CA VAL A 138 -9.16 -8.08 2.57
C VAL A 138 -10.65 -8.40 2.64
N GLY A 139 -11.35 -8.36 1.50
CA GLY A 139 -12.79 -8.67 1.42
C GLY A 139 -13.14 -10.10 1.80
N LEU A 140 -12.24 -11.08 1.56
CA LEU A 140 -12.45 -12.47 1.99
C LEU A 140 -12.41 -12.65 3.51
N VAL A 141 -11.64 -11.82 4.22
CA VAL A 141 -11.39 -11.96 5.67
C VAL A 141 -12.25 -11.03 6.51
N MET A 142 -12.63 -9.88 5.95
CA MET A 142 -13.38 -8.84 6.66
C MET A 142 -14.65 -8.48 5.91
N SER A 143 -15.78 -8.40 6.65
CA SER A 143 -17.02 -7.89 6.07
C SER A 143 -16.89 -6.39 5.75
N PRO A 144 -17.70 -5.84 4.83
CA PRO A 144 -17.68 -4.41 4.50
C PRO A 144 -17.84 -3.49 5.72
N GLN A 145 -18.68 -3.89 6.68
CA GLN A 145 -18.86 -3.12 7.91
C GLN A 145 -17.60 -3.13 8.77
N THR A 146 -16.97 -4.30 8.94
CA THR A 146 -15.71 -4.43 9.70
C THR A 146 -14.59 -3.62 9.06
N ILE A 147 -14.55 -3.50 7.73
CA ILE A 147 -13.58 -2.67 7.01
C ILE A 147 -13.78 -1.19 7.36
N VAL A 148 -15.03 -0.71 7.36
CA VAL A 148 -15.34 0.69 7.73
C VAL A 148 -14.99 0.96 9.20
N ASP A 149 -15.33 0.04 10.09
CA ASP A 149 -15.02 0.16 11.52
C ASP A 149 -13.51 0.17 11.77
N SER A 150 -12.74 -0.66 11.08
CA SER A 150 -11.28 -0.69 11.12
C SER A 150 -10.68 0.62 10.61
N GLU A 151 -11.16 1.15 9.49
CA GLU A 151 -10.70 2.43 8.94
C GLU A 151 -10.90 3.57 9.95
N GLN A 152 -12.07 3.62 10.61
CA GLN A 152 -12.36 4.64 11.61
C GLN A 152 -11.58 4.48 12.92
N ALA A 153 -11.28 3.23 13.31
CA ALA A 153 -10.62 2.94 14.58
C ALA A 153 -9.08 3.03 14.47
N THR A 154 -8.49 2.48 13.42
CA THR A 154 -7.03 2.33 13.30
C THR A 154 -6.46 3.01 12.05
N GLY A 155 -7.25 3.17 10.99
CA GLY A 155 -6.78 3.59 9.66
C GLY A 155 -5.85 2.56 9.00
N LEU A 156 -5.76 1.33 9.54
CA LEU A 156 -4.81 0.30 9.12
C LEU A 156 -5.52 -1.00 8.70
N VAL A 157 -6.49 -0.88 7.80
CA VAL A 157 -7.36 -1.98 7.36
C VAL A 157 -6.59 -3.23 6.93
N THR A 158 -5.49 -3.09 6.19
CA THR A 158 -4.68 -4.24 5.76
C THR A 158 -3.99 -4.96 6.92
N ALA A 159 -3.61 -4.22 7.98
CA ALA A 159 -3.02 -4.81 9.17
C ALA A 159 -4.06 -5.58 10.00
N ASP A 160 -5.26 -5.04 10.12
CA ASP A 160 -6.37 -5.70 10.80
C ASP A 160 -6.85 -6.93 10.01
N ALA A 161 -6.88 -6.85 8.67
CA ALA A 161 -7.14 -8.01 7.81
C ALA A 161 -6.10 -9.11 7.98
N MET A 162 -4.81 -8.75 8.09
CA MET A 162 -3.74 -9.70 8.37
C MET A 162 -3.91 -10.36 9.75
N ALA A 163 -4.27 -9.57 10.77
CA ALA A 163 -4.56 -10.10 12.11
C ALA A 163 -5.74 -11.08 12.09
N ALA A 164 -6.79 -10.77 11.34
CA ALA A 164 -7.96 -11.61 11.18
C ALA A 164 -7.62 -12.90 10.40
N ALA A 165 -6.88 -12.80 9.30
CA ALA A 165 -6.49 -13.94 8.47
C ALA A 165 -5.67 -14.98 9.24
N PHE A 166 -4.79 -14.55 10.14
CA PHE A 166 -3.95 -15.42 10.97
C PHE A 166 -4.47 -15.64 12.38
N ASN A 167 -5.59 -15.01 12.73
CA ASN A 167 -6.13 -15.00 14.11
C ASN A 167 -5.07 -14.61 15.16
N THR A 168 -4.16 -13.68 14.80
CA THR A 168 -3.11 -13.20 15.71
C THR A 168 -2.69 -11.76 15.41
N LYS A 169 -2.60 -10.93 16.45
CA LYS A 169 -2.15 -9.53 16.35
C LYS A 169 -0.67 -9.40 15.99
N ILE A 170 0.12 -10.48 16.09
CA ILE A 170 1.55 -10.43 15.74
C ILE A 170 1.70 -10.22 14.24
N MET A 171 0.86 -10.84 13.42
CA MET A 171 0.91 -10.72 11.97
C MET A 171 0.52 -9.34 11.47
N ALA A 172 -0.34 -8.60 12.17
CA ALA A 172 -0.60 -7.19 11.87
C ALA A 172 0.70 -6.36 11.90
N LYS A 173 1.61 -6.64 12.86
CA LYS A 173 2.89 -5.93 12.96
C LYS A 173 3.79 -6.19 11.76
N VAL A 174 3.70 -7.35 11.11
CA VAL A 174 4.48 -7.68 9.91
C VAL A 174 4.09 -6.74 8.75
N ILE A 175 2.80 -6.54 8.52
CA ILE A 175 2.32 -5.60 7.49
C ILE A 175 2.63 -4.15 7.87
N ILE A 176 2.49 -3.77 9.15
CA ILE A 176 2.82 -2.41 9.59
C ILE A 176 4.29 -2.12 9.34
N VAL A 177 5.19 -3.03 9.74
CA VAL A 177 6.63 -2.87 9.48
C VAL A 177 6.92 -2.85 7.98
N GLY A 178 6.28 -3.73 7.19
CA GLY A 178 6.41 -3.72 5.73
C GLY A 178 5.91 -2.42 5.10
N GLY A 179 4.81 -1.86 5.60
CA GLY A 179 4.25 -0.60 5.10
C GLY A 179 5.01 0.65 5.53
N MET A 180 5.88 0.55 6.56
CA MET A 180 6.79 1.64 6.97
C MET A 180 8.07 1.68 6.14
N CYS A 181 8.34 0.63 5.37
CA CYS A 181 9.48 0.52 4.46
C CYS A 181 9.20 1.15 3.11
#